data_0f9b575db244b38d7e60ee22e044790b
#
_entry.id   0f9b575db244b38d7e60ee22e044790b
#
_cell.length_a   1.000
_cell.length_b   1.000
_cell.length_c   1.000
_cell.angle_alpha   90.00
_cell.angle_beta   90.00
_cell.angle_gamma   90.00
#
_symmetry.space_group_name_H-M   'P 1'
#
loop_
_entity.id
_entity.type
_entity.pdbx_description
1 polymer ?
#
loop_
_entity_poly.entity_id
_entity_poly.type
_entity_poly.pdbx_seq_one_letter_code
_entity_poly.pdbx_strand_id
1 'polypeptide(L)'
;MLVSCTSSDPLGRTLATNSGNWAAKADLWVLSHQEPSGLFPYFFNPEQDERVGAQHALGQLIAGHRLAVLAQSRPKLRAAHQRHLQSVEASGSKGHQSQEFLSFAADHSLGAQALYLRVLIESPTQSAEKQEQADRIAQLLQTAWDAVDGFPEFVDGRQTNSAFLKRFYTAQAALALIEHSLNTSSSESLRVARDAVNWLEETYPSSQSESFHPSQVPWLVEALIKLNDLSPDELITDRIFTLSDRLLDLQDQADFPGRFWLAKGPNYGRPNIVRDAQSTRVLLMALELALETGDARRVKRYRKGIALGLDNLRAHQYEVGGVEDFPNPSGAVGAVRFRYNNALVRLDGVVFSAMAFEHAARLAWQGKL
;
A
#
# COMPACT_ATOMS: atom_id res chain seq x y z
N MET A 1 -21.67 19.82 13.19
CA MET A 1 -21.68 19.36 14.59
C MET A 1 -20.77 18.14 14.66
N LEU A 2 -19.54 18.30 15.12
CA LEU A 2 -18.63 17.16 15.37
C LEU A 2 -19.09 16.49 16.66
N VAL A 3 -19.74 15.34 16.53
CA VAL A 3 -20.02 14.47 17.67
C VAL A 3 -18.68 13.85 18.08
N SER A 4 -18.13 14.31 19.20
CA SER A 4 -16.97 13.72 19.86
C SER A 4 -17.38 12.37 20.46
N CYS A 5 -17.37 11.30 19.66
CA CYS A 5 -17.41 9.93 20.19
C CYS A 5 -16.01 9.57 20.70
N THR A 6 -15.71 9.95 21.94
CA THR A 6 -14.57 9.37 22.65
C THR A 6 -14.98 7.98 23.10
N SER A 7 -14.30 6.94 22.59
CA SER A 7 -14.46 5.57 23.09
C SER A 7 -14.29 5.56 24.62
N SER A 8 -15.32 5.10 25.33
CA SER A 8 -15.28 4.93 26.78
C SER A 8 -14.53 3.65 27.19
N ASP A 9 -14.17 2.81 26.23
CA ASP A 9 -13.45 1.56 26.46
C ASP A 9 -11.95 1.79 26.71
N PRO A 10 -11.44 1.48 27.93
CA PRO A 10 -10.01 1.64 28.24
C PRO A 10 -9.09 0.80 27.37
N LEU A 11 -9.51 -0.40 26.95
CA LEU A 11 -8.72 -1.29 26.09
C LEU A 11 -8.61 -0.71 24.68
N GLY A 12 -9.71 -0.21 24.13
CA GLY A 12 -9.71 0.47 22.83
C GLY A 12 -8.80 1.69 22.82
N ARG A 13 -8.81 2.51 23.89
CA ARG A 13 -7.90 3.67 24.02
C ARG A 13 -6.43 3.26 24.10
N THR A 14 -6.11 2.20 24.83
CA THR A 14 -4.75 1.69 24.93
C THR A 14 -4.25 1.19 23.57
N LEU A 15 -5.06 0.44 22.84
CA LEU A 15 -4.73 -0.05 21.51
C LEU A 15 -4.55 1.13 20.51
N ALA A 16 -5.42 2.12 20.54
CA ALA A 16 -5.33 3.31 19.72
C ALA A 16 -4.02 4.08 19.94
N THR A 17 -3.67 4.31 21.22
CA THR A 17 -2.44 5.00 21.59
C THR A 17 -1.20 4.21 21.18
N ASN A 18 -1.16 2.91 21.44
CA ASN A 18 -0.02 2.06 21.10
C ASN A 18 0.16 1.98 19.56
N SER A 19 -0.90 1.71 18.82
CA SER A 19 -0.83 1.63 17.37
C SER A 19 -0.43 2.98 16.75
N GLY A 20 -0.93 4.11 17.28
CA GLY A 20 -0.51 5.44 16.87
C GLY A 20 0.98 5.70 17.12
N ASN A 21 1.52 5.22 18.24
CA ASN A 21 2.95 5.33 18.56
C ASN A 21 3.81 4.46 17.62
N TRP A 22 3.39 3.24 17.29
CA TRP A 22 4.10 2.37 16.36
C TRP A 22 4.12 2.97 14.95
N ALA A 23 2.99 3.51 14.48
CA ALA A 23 2.93 4.24 13.22
C ALA A 23 3.89 5.44 13.20
N ALA A 24 3.88 6.26 14.27
CA ALA A 24 4.74 7.42 14.36
C ALA A 24 6.23 7.06 14.36
N LYS A 25 6.64 5.99 15.06
CA LYS A 25 8.03 5.49 15.04
C LYS A 25 8.44 5.05 13.62
N ALA A 26 7.59 4.32 12.92
CA ALA A 26 7.87 3.88 11.56
C ALA A 26 7.96 5.07 10.58
N ASP A 27 7.05 6.04 10.66
CA ASP A 27 7.11 7.27 9.86
C ASP A 27 8.38 8.09 10.16
N LEU A 28 8.77 8.21 11.44
CA LEU A 28 9.99 8.89 11.84
C LEU A 28 11.23 8.19 11.29
N TRP A 29 11.25 6.85 11.29
CA TRP A 29 12.34 6.11 10.69
C TRP A 29 12.47 6.41 9.19
N VAL A 30 11.37 6.38 8.43
CA VAL A 30 11.38 6.74 7.01
C VAL A 30 11.93 8.14 6.81
N LEU A 31 11.43 9.12 7.58
CA LEU A 31 11.84 10.52 7.46
C LEU A 31 13.33 10.74 7.80
N SER A 32 13.84 10.06 8.84
CA SER A 32 15.24 10.18 9.26
C SER A 32 16.22 9.55 8.28
N HIS A 33 15.74 8.65 7.41
CA HIS A 33 16.54 7.98 6.38
C HIS A 33 16.40 8.62 5.00
N GLN A 34 15.65 9.74 4.89
CA GLN A 34 15.66 10.51 3.64
C GLN A 34 17.05 11.09 3.39
N GLU A 35 17.64 10.74 2.27
CA GLU A 35 18.94 11.23 1.84
C GLU A 35 18.90 12.72 1.45
N PRO A 36 20.05 13.41 1.41
CA PRO A 36 20.14 14.76 0.86
C PRO A 36 19.59 14.86 -0.57
N SER A 37 19.72 13.80 -1.35
CA SER A 37 19.10 13.65 -2.66
C SER A 37 17.57 13.70 -2.64
N GLY A 38 16.93 13.46 -1.51
CA GLY A 38 15.48 13.31 -1.39
C GLY A 38 14.98 11.88 -1.49
N LEU A 39 15.82 10.94 -1.93
CA LEU A 39 15.49 9.53 -2.03
C LEU A 39 15.66 8.81 -0.67
N PHE A 40 15.25 7.56 -0.62
CA PHE A 40 15.37 6.68 0.54
C PHE A 40 16.20 5.44 0.20
N PRO A 41 16.98 4.85 1.13
CA PRO A 41 17.56 3.53 0.90
C PRO A 41 16.43 2.49 0.77
N TYR A 42 16.46 1.69 -0.30
CA TYR A 42 15.43 0.65 -0.47
C TYR A 42 15.59 -0.48 0.53
N PHE A 43 16.84 -0.91 0.75
CA PHE A 43 17.20 -1.80 1.85
C PHE A 43 18.18 -1.11 2.79
N PHE A 44 18.04 -1.39 4.08
CA PHE A 44 18.93 -0.96 5.14
C PHE A 44 19.25 -2.14 6.06
N ASN A 45 20.53 -2.32 6.38
CA ASN A 45 20.99 -3.31 7.35
C ASN A 45 21.39 -2.59 8.66
N PRO A 46 20.58 -2.63 9.72
CA PRO A 46 20.89 -1.95 10.97
C PRO A 46 22.04 -2.60 11.75
N GLU A 47 22.32 -3.90 11.56
CA GLU A 47 23.48 -4.57 12.19
C GLU A 47 24.82 -4.06 11.65
N GLN A 48 24.84 -3.46 10.48
CA GLN A 48 26.02 -2.91 9.83
C GLN A 48 25.96 -1.39 9.66
N ASP A 49 24.83 -0.76 10.00
CA ASP A 49 24.48 0.63 9.71
C ASP A 49 24.69 0.99 8.22
N GLU A 50 24.29 0.08 7.34
CA GLU A 50 24.62 0.15 5.92
C GLU A 50 23.37 0.12 5.03
N ARG A 51 23.43 0.91 3.96
CA ARG A 51 22.47 0.87 2.86
C ARG A 51 22.82 -0.26 1.90
N VAL A 52 21.84 -1.06 1.52
CA VAL A 52 22.08 -2.27 0.70
C VAL A 52 21.30 -2.17 -0.59
N GLY A 53 21.99 -2.44 -1.71
CA GLY A 53 21.37 -2.59 -3.01
C GLY A 53 21.05 -1.29 -3.74
N ALA A 54 20.48 -1.46 -4.94
CA ALA A 54 20.09 -0.36 -5.82
C ALA A 54 18.74 0.25 -5.43
N GLN A 55 18.46 1.44 -5.96
CA GLN A 55 17.15 2.06 -5.87
C GLN A 55 16.07 1.20 -6.54
N HIS A 56 14.85 1.28 -6.02
CA HIS A 56 13.72 0.51 -6.52
C HIS A 56 12.52 1.44 -6.72
N ALA A 57 12.07 1.59 -7.95
CA ALA A 57 11.07 2.57 -8.33
C ALA A 57 9.78 2.47 -7.49
N LEU A 58 9.18 1.27 -7.44
CA LEU A 58 7.93 1.08 -6.68
C LEU A 58 8.12 1.41 -5.19
N GLY A 59 9.27 1.04 -4.59
CA GLY A 59 9.56 1.35 -3.19
C GLY A 59 9.64 2.85 -2.94
N GLN A 60 10.29 3.60 -3.81
CA GLN A 60 10.37 5.06 -3.72
C GLN A 60 9.00 5.72 -3.87
N LEU A 61 8.21 5.27 -4.85
CA LEU A 61 6.88 5.84 -5.10
C LEU A 61 5.88 5.51 -3.97
N ILE A 62 5.98 4.33 -3.35
CA ILE A 62 5.20 3.99 -2.15
C ILE A 62 5.57 4.91 -0.98
N ALA A 63 6.86 5.15 -0.75
CA ALA A 63 7.31 6.09 0.29
C ALA A 63 6.93 7.54 -0.05
N GLY A 64 7.04 7.94 -1.31
CA GLY A 64 6.61 9.25 -1.81
C GLY A 64 5.12 9.51 -1.59
N HIS A 65 4.28 8.53 -1.88
CA HIS A 65 2.83 8.60 -1.62
C HIS A 65 2.55 8.74 -0.11
N ARG A 66 3.18 7.91 0.73
CA ARG A 66 3.04 8.06 2.20
C ARG A 66 3.45 9.44 2.66
N LEU A 67 4.56 9.95 2.17
CA LEU A 67 5.08 11.28 2.52
C LEU A 67 4.13 12.40 2.04
N ALA A 68 3.52 12.26 0.87
CA ALA A 68 2.51 13.18 0.36
C ALA A 68 1.31 13.25 1.30
N VAL A 69 0.73 12.12 1.67
CA VAL A 69 -0.41 12.02 2.61
C VAL A 69 -0.06 12.65 3.97
N LEU A 70 1.11 12.33 4.53
CA LEU A 70 1.54 12.94 5.80
C LEU A 70 1.74 14.45 5.70
N ALA A 71 2.24 14.96 4.59
CA ALA A 71 2.52 16.38 4.39
C ALA A 71 1.25 17.24 4.21
N GLN A 72 0.10 16.63 3.92
CA GLN A 72 -1.20 17.33 3.93
C GLN A 72 -1.54 17.80 5.35
N SER A 73 -1.41 16.93 6.34
CA SER A 73 -1.71 17.22 7.75
C SER A 73 -0.53 17.80 8.54
N ARG A 74 0.70 17.66 8.05
CA ARG A 74 1.96 18.07 8.72
C ARG A 74 2.78 18.99 7.80
N PRO A 75 2.52 20.31 7.77
CA PRO A 75 3.16 21.25 6.82
C PRO A 75 4.69 21.21 6.81
N LYS A 76 5.31 20.90 7.96
CA LYS A 76 6.78 20.75 8.05
C LYS A 76 7.37 19.62 7.19
N LEU A 77 6.55 18.68 6.73
CA LEU A 77 6.99 17.58 5.85
C LEU A 77 6.91 17.94 4.36
N ARG A 78 6.31 19.07 4.00
CA ARG A 78 6.18 19.51 2.60
C ARG A 78 7.53 19.63 1.88
N ALA A 79 8.54 20.17 2.57
CA ALA A 79 9.88 20.28 1.99
C ALA A 79 10.52 18.91 1.73
N ALA A 80 10.33 17.94 2.62
CA ALA A 80 10.80 16.56 2.43
C ALA A 80 10.09 15.89 1.25
N HIS A 81 8.78 16.03 1.16
CA HIS A 81 8.01 15.54 0.02
C HIS A 81 8.46 16.18 -1.30
N GLN A 82 8.65 17.50 -1.31
CA GLN A 82 9.09 18.21 -2.52
C GLN A 82 10.46 17.75 -3.00
N ARG A 83 11.44 17.59 -2.07
CA ARG A 83 12.76 17.04 -2.42
C ARG A 83 12.66 15.65 -3.01
N HIS A 84 11.80 14.78 -2.42
CA HIS A 84 11.59 13.44 -2.93
C HIS A 84 11.03 13.45 -4.35
N LEU A 85 9.97 14.21 -4.58
CA LEU A 85 9.32 14.32 -5.88
C LEU A 85 10.30 14.86 -6.94
N GLN A 86 11.04 15.93 -6.64
CA GLN A 86 12.08 16.48 -7.53
C GLN A 86 13.13 15.44 -7.91
N SER A 87 13.55 14.58 -6.97
CA SER A 87 14.55 13.54 -7.25
C SER A 87 14.01 12.42 -8.11
N VAL A 88 12.74 12.06 -7.94
CA VAL A 88 12.06 11.09 -8.81
C VAL A 88 11.93 11.66 -10.22
N GLU A 89 11.51 12.93 -10.35
CA GLU A 89 11.32 13.62 -11.63
C GLU A 89 12.66 13.94 -12.35
N ALA A 90 13.74 14.21 -11.61
CA ALA A 90 15.06 14.46 -12.16
C ALA A 90 15.62 13.26 -12.97
N SER A 91 15.07 12.06 -12.78
CA SER A 91 15.40 10.89 -13.59
C SER A 91 14.95 11.04 -15.06
N GLY A 92 14.12 12.03 -15.33
CA GLY A 92 13.58 12.37 -16.63
C GLY A 92 12.35 11.56 -17.02
N SER A 93 11.72 12.01 -18.08
CA SER A 93 10.68 11.27 -18.79
C SER A 93 11.27 10.64 -20.06
N LYS A 94 10.65 9.54 -20.49
CA LYS A 94 10.90 8.93 -21.79
C LYS A 94 9.63 8.91 -22.59
N GLY A 95 9.74 8.89 -23.91
CA GLY A 95 8.62 8.80 -24.83
C GLY A 95 8.55 7.44 -25.50
N HIS A 96 7.34 6.92 -25.65
CA HIS A 96 7.02 5.78 -26.50
C HIS A 96 5.67 6.05 -27.18
N GLN A 97 5.59 5.86 -28.50
CA GLN A 97 4.36 6.11 -29.28
C GLN A 97 3.72 7.48 -29.00
N SER A 98 4.54 8.54 -28.94
CA SER A 98 4.12 9.93 -28.68
C SER A 98 3.58 10.21 -27.25
N GLN A 99 3.76 9.28 -26.31
CA GLN A 99 3.40 9.47 -24.91
C GLN A 99 4.66 9.54 -24.03
N GLU A 100 4.68 10.48 -23.10
CA GLU A 100 5.74 10.61 -22.11
C GLU A 100 5.36 9.83 -20.83
N PHE A 101 6.34 9.16 -20.23
CA PHE A 101 6.19 8.43 -18.97
C PHE A 101 7.41 8.62 -18.07
N LEU A 102 7.21 8.47 -16.77
CA LEU A 102 8.28 8.51 -15.78
C LEU A 102 9.28 7.36 -16.04
N SER A 103 10.57 7.68 -16.10
CA SER A 103 11.66 6.72 -16.21
C SER A 103 12.57 6.81 -14.98
N PHE A 104 12.10 6.31 -13.85
CA PHE A 104 12.86 6.29 -12.60
C PHE A 104 13.52 4.92 -12.39
N ALA A 105 14.83 4.89 -12.10
CA ALA A 105 15.62 3.67 -11.92
C ALA A 105 15.47 2.67 -13.09
N ALA A 106 15.28 3.15 -14.31
CA ALA A 106 15.00 2.36 -15.52
C ALA A 106 13.75 1.46 -15.41
N ASP A 107 12.85 1.74 -14.48
CA ASP A 107 11.57 1.05 -14.36
C ASP A 107 10.53 1.79 -15.24
N HIS A 108 9.97 1.07 -16.19
CA HIS A 108 8.91 1.53 -17.08
C HIS A 108 7.63 0.70 -16.88
N SER A 109 7.48 0.06 -15.72
CA SER A 109 6.29 -0.71 -15.43
C SER A 109 5.05 0.17 -15.32
N LEU A 110 3.92 -0.38 -15.72
CA LEU A 110 2.62 0.27 -15.53
C LEU A 110 2.37 0.59 -14.05
N GLY A 111 2.82 -0.31 -13.15
CA GLY A 111 2.71 -0.09 -11.70
C GLY A 111 3.47 1.14 -11.21
N ALA A 112 4.65 1.44 -11.78
CA ALA A 112 5.39 2.66 -11.45
C ALA A 112 4.62 3.91 -11.89
N GLN A 113 4.03 3.90 -13.09
CA GLN A 113 3.20 5.02 -13.55
C GLN A 113 1.96 5.22 -12.67
N ALA A 114 1.29 4.13 -12.31
CA ALA A 114 0.12 4.18 -11.42
C ALA A 114 0.47 4.76 -10.04
N LEU A 115 1.57 4.31 -9.43
CA LEU A 115 2.02 4.84 -8.14
C LEU A 115 2.48 6.29 -8.24
N TYR A 116 3.11 6.69 -9.35
CA TYR A 116 3.50 8.07 -9.59
C TYR A 116 2.28 8.99 -9.71
N LEU A 117 1.24 8.56 -10.41
CA LEU A 117 -0.04 9.28 -10.46
C LEU A 117 -0.60 9.52 -9.05
N ARG A 118 -0.59 8.50 -8.19
CA ARG A 118 -1.03 8.63 -6.79
C ARG A 118 -0.19 9.65 -6.00
N VAL A 119 1.14 9.68 -6.19
CA VAL A 119 2.01 10.68 -5.55
C VAL A 119 1.65 12.09 -5.99
N LEU A 120 1.36 12.30 -7.28
CA LEU A 120 0.96 13.61 -7.82
C LEU A 120 -0.38 14.07 -7.26
N ILE A 121 -1.39 13.19 -7.25
CA ILE A 121 -2.74 13.48 -6.72
C ILE A 121 -2.68 13.87 -5.25
N GLU A 122 -1.94 13.12 -4.43
CA GLU A 122 -1.82 13.35 -2.99
C GLU A 122 -0.82 14.46 -2.63
N SER A 123 -0.17 15.10 -3.61
CA SER A 123 0.79 16.17 -3.33
C SER A 123 0.15 17.32 -2.54
N PRO A 124 0.74 17.73 -1.39
CA PRO A 124 0.17 18.79 -0.54
C PRO A 124 0.24 20.17 -1.17
N THR A 125 1.02 20.33 -2.24
CA THR A 125 1.14 21.58 -2.99
C THR A 125 0.65 21.31 -4.41
N GLN A 126 -0.62 21.55 -4.63
CA GLN A 126 -1.22 21.47 -5.96
C GLN A 126 -0.84 22.73 -6.75
N SER A 127 -0.29 22.53 -7.94
CA SER A 127 -0.06 23.57 -8.94
C SER A 127 -0.67 23.12 -10.27
N ALA A 128 -0.95 24.07 -11.16
CA ALA A 128 -1.46 23.74 -12.49
C ALA A 128 -0.54 22.77 -13.25
N GLU A 129 0.77 22.93 -13.09
CA GLU A 129 1.78 22.04 -13.68
C GLU A 129 1.68 20.59 -13.16
N LYS A 130 1.53 20.42 -11.83
CA LYS A 130 1.36 19.08 -11.24
C LYS A 130 0.04 18.44 -11.62
N GLN A 131 -1.04 19.22 -11.69
CA GLN A 131 -2.31 18.73 -12.18
C GLN A 131 -2.20 18.28 -13.64
N GLU A 132 -1.60 19.10 -14.50
CA GLU A 132 -1.34 18.72 -15.89
C GLU A 132 -0.48 17.47 -16.03
N GLN A 133 0.52 17.31 -15.17
CA GLN A 133 1.34 16.10 -15.12
C GLN A 133 0.53 14.87 -14.68
N ALA A 134 -0.32 15.02 -13.65
CA ALA A 134 -1.23 13.96 -13.24
C ALA A 134 -2.20 13.56 -14.36
N ASP A 135 -2.76 14.54 -15.06
CA ASP A 135 -3.66 14.32 -16.20
C ASP A 135 -2.95 13.60 -17.35
N ARG A 136 -1.68 13.95 -17.66
CA ARG A 136 -0.88 13.24 -18.68
C ARG A 136 -0.64 11.78 -18.30
N ILE A 137 -0.28 11.48 -17.05
CA ILE A 137 -0.09 10.10 -16.59
C ILE A 137 -1.41 9.33 -16.57
N ALA A 138 -2.51 9.96 -16.16
CA ALA A 138 -3.83 9.35 -16.23
C ALA A 138 -4.23 9.02 -17.68
N GLN A 139 -3.97 9.92 -18.61
CA GLN A 139 -4.20 9.71 -20.05
C GLN A 139 -3.32 8.57 -20.61
N LEU A 140 -2.05 8.49 -20.19
CA LEU A 140 -1.17 7.36 -20.53
C LEU A 140 -1.81 6.03 -20.09
N LEU A 141 -2.27 5.93 -18.85
CA LEU A 141 -2.94 4.73 -18.35
C LEU A 141 -4.24 4.44 -19.12
N GLN A 142 -5.08 5.44 -19.37
CA GLN A 142 -6.33 5.28 -20.14
C GLN A 142 -6.06 4.74 -21.55
N THR A 143 -5.05 5.28 -22.23
CA THR A 143 -4.69 4.87 -23.59
C THR A 143 -4.03 3.47 -23.63
N ALA A 144 -3.34 3.10 -22.56
CA ALA A 144 -2.72 1.77 -22.44
C ALA A 144 -3.74 0.65 -22.16
N TRP A 145 -4.99 1.00 -21.83
CA TRP A 145 -6.04 0.02 -21.56
C TRP A 145 -6.55 -0.63 -22.84
N ASP A 146 -6.57 -1.95 -22.86
CA ASP A 146 -7.22 -2.77 -23.88
C ASP A 146 -8.31 -3.65 -23.25
N ALA A 147 -9.51 -3.64 -23.83
CA ALA A 147 -10.66 -4.36 -23.27
C ALA A 147 -10.54 -5.90 -23.36
N VAL A 148 -9.71 -6.40 -24.27
CA VAL A 148 -9.49 -7.83 -24.49
C VAL A 148 -8.27 -8.31 -23.70
N ASP A 149 -7.15 -7.60 -23.87
CA ASP A 149 -5.86 -8.01 -23.32
C ASP A 149 -5.57 -7.42 -21.93
N GLY A 150 -6.39 -6.46 -21.46
CA GLY A 150 -6.14 -5.72 -20.24
C GLY A 150 -4.97 -4.74 -20.37
N PHE A 151 -4.43 -4.29 -19.26
CA PHE A 151 -3.26 -3.43 -19.26
C PHE A 151 -1.97 -4.17 -19.66
N PRO A 152 -1.02 -3.52 -20.38
CA PRO A 152 0.31 -4.06 -20.57
C PRO A 152 1.11 -4.06 -19.25
N GLU A 153 2.13 -4.89 -19.16
CA GLU A 153 3.02 -4.89 -17.98
C GLU A 153 3.92 -3.64 -17.94
N PHE A 154 4.32 -3.15 -19.10
CA PHE A 154 5.25 -2.01 -19.27
C PHE A 154 4.73 -1.04 -20.32
N VAL A 155 4.87 0.25 -20.05
CA VAL A 155 4.41 1.32 -20.96
C VAL A 155 5.36 1.56 -22.15
N ASP A 156 6.55 0.98 -22.16
CA ASP A 156 7.52 1.05 -23.26
C ASP A 156 7.39 -0.09 -24.28
N GLY A 157 6.33 -0.86 -24.22
CA GLY A 157 6.03 -1.96 -25.14
C GLY A 157 6.72 -3.28 -24.82
N ARG A 158 7.56 -3.35 -23.79
CA ARG A 158 8.10 -4.64 -23.31
C ARG A 158 6.99 -5.53 -22.77
N GLN A 159 7.15 -6.83 -22.94
CA GLN A 159 6.24 -7.82 -22.39
C GLN A 159 7.05 -8.95 -21.76
N THR A 160 6.64 -9.42 -20.58
CA THR A 160 7.22 -10.61 -19.94
C THR A 160 6.25 -11.79 -19.92
N ASN A 161 5.00 -11.56 -20.33
CA ASN A 161 3.89 -12.52 -20.28
C ASN A 161 3.67 -13.07 -18.86
N SER A 162 3.96 -12.26 -17.85
CA SER A 162 3.75 -12.62 -16.45
C SER A 162 2.33 -12.35 -16.02
N ALA A 163 1.53 -13.39 -15.89
CA ALA A 163 0.17 -13.28 -15.36
C ALA A 163 0.15 -12.62 -13.96
N PHE A 164 1.21 -12.78 -13.17
CA PHE A 164 1.33 -12.10 -11.88
C PHE A 164 1.51 -10.59 -12.05
N LEU A 165 2.46 -10.13 -12.87
CA LEU A 165 2.70 -8.70 -13.08
C LEU A 165 1.49 -8.03 -13.73
N LYS A 166 0.87 -8.69 -14.71
CA LYS A 166 -0.33 -8.18 -15.38
C LYS A 166 -1.45 -7.91 -14.36
N ARG A 167 -1.78 -8.89 -13.50
CA ARG A 167 -2.78 -8.71 -12.44
C ARG A 167 -2.41 -7.63 -11.43
N PHE A 168 -1.16 -7.66 -10.99
CA PHE A 168 -0.65 -6.77 -9.95
C PHE A 168 -0.68 -5.31 -10.40
N TYR A 169 -0.18 -5.03 -11.60
CA TYR A 169 -0.16 -3.67 -12.14
C TYR A 169 -1.54 -3.18 -12.59
N THR A 170 -2.40 -4.08 -13.10
CA THR A 170 -3.80 -3.71 -13.42
C THR A 170 -4.55 -3.23 -12.18
N ALA A 171 -4.40 -3.91 -11.04
CA ALA A 171 -5.04 -3.48 -9.79
C ALA A 171 -4.50 -2.11 -9.31
N GLN A 172 -3.19 -1.86 -9.46
CA GLN A 172 -2.59 -0.55 -9.13
C GLN A 172 -3.07 0.55 -10.07
N ALA A 173 -3.15 0.28 -11.37
CA ALA A 173 -3.63 1.26 -12.36
C ALA A 173 -5.11 1.60 -12.14
N ALA A 174 -5.95 0.59 -11.89
CA ALA A 174 -7.36 0.82 -11.57
C ALA A 174 -7.53 1.72 -10.33
N LEU A 175 -6.79 1.43 -9.25
CA LEU A 175 -6.82 2.25 -8.04
C LEU A 175 -6.39 3.69 -8.31
N ALA A 176 -5.29 3.90 -9.04
CA ALA A 176 -4.80 5.24 -9.36
C ALA A 176 -5.79 6.03 -10.23
N LEU A 177 -6.44 5.38 -11.20
CA LEU A 177 -7.47 6.01 -12.05
C LEU A 177 -8.75 6.35 -11.28
N ILE A 178 -9.16 5.54 -10.30
CA ILE A 178 -10.27 5.89 -9.39
C ILE A 178 -9.91 7.15 -8.60
N GLU A 179 -8.72 7.20 -8.01
CA GLU A 179 -8.27 8.37 -7.25
C GLU A 179 -8.15 9.62 -8.13
N HIS A 180 -7.66 9.47 -9.36
CA HIS A 180 -7.66 10.56 -10.33
C HIS A 180 -9.09 11.05 -10.64
N SER A 181 -10.04 10.13 -10.86
CA SER A 181 -11.44 10.49 -11.08
C SER A 181 -12.06 11.22 -9.88
N LEU A 182 -11.78 10.78 -8.66
CA LEU A 182 -12.24 11.44 -7.43
C LEU A 182 -11.71 12.87 -7.30
N ASN A 183 -10.46 13.10 -7.72
CA ASN A 183 -9.81 14.40 -7.65
C ASN A 183 -10.23 15.37 -8.77
N THR A 184 -10.53 14.85 -9.97
CA THR A 184 -10.77 15.66 -11.18
C THR A 184 -12.19 15.57 -11.74
N SER A 185 -13.02 14.65 -11.21
CA SER A 185 -14.32 14.28 -11.78
C SER A 185 -14.24 13.68 -13.21
N SER A 186 -13.09 13.09 -13.57
CA SER A 186 -12.89 12.45 -14.87
C SER A 186 -13.73 11.19 -15.01
N SER A 187 -14.77 11.24 -15.84
CA SER A 187 -15.62 10.07 -16.14
C SER A 187 -14.85 8.99 -16.89
N GLU A 188 -13.87 9.36 -17.72
CA GLU A 188 -13.07 8.41 -18.48
C GLU A 188 -12.11 7.60 -17.57
N SER A 189 -11.45 8.25 -16.61
CA SER A 189 -10.64 7.52 -15.61
C SER A 189 -11.50 6.52 -14.83
N LEU A 190 -12.71 6.91 -14.43
CA LEU A 190 -13.60 6.01 -13.70
C LEU A 190 -14.09 4.85 -14.57
N ARG A 191 -14.40 5.12 -15.84
CA ARG A 191 -14.82 4.08 -16.80
C ARG A 191 -13.72 3.04 -16.97
N VAL A 192 -12.50 3.46 -17.33
CA VAL A 192 -11.36 2.55 -17.53
C VAL A 192 -11.04 1.77 -16.26
N ALA A 193 -11.11 2.40 -15.10
CA ALA A 193 -10.89 1.71 -13.83
C ALA A 193 -11.92 0.62 -13.55
N ARG A 194 -13.21 0.88 -13.82
CA ARG A 194 -14.29 -0.13 -13.69
C ARG A 194 -14.09 -1.28 -14.66
N ASP A 195 -13.79 -0.98 -15.91
CA ASP A 195 -13.53 -1.99 -16.93
C ASP A 195 -12.34 -2.87 -16.53
N ALA A 196 -11.25 -2.27 -16.01
CA ALA A 196 -10.08 -3.00 -15.53
C ALA A 196 -10.37 -3.91 -14.33
N VAL A 197 -11.19 -3.45 -13.38
CA VAL A 197 -11.60 -4.26 -12.23
C VAL A 197 -12.50 -5.43 -12.66
N ASN A 198 -13.41 -5.20 -13.61
CA ASN A 198 -14.26 -6.26 -14.16
C ASN A 198 -13.43 -7.27 -14.96
N TRP A 199 -12.54 -6.81 -15.81
CA TRP A 199 -11.60 -7.66 -16.56
C TRP A 199 -10.76 -8.56 -15.64
N LEU A 200 -10.29 -8.02 -14.50
CA LEU A 200 -9.57 -8.81 -13.49
C LEU A 200 -10.44 -9.95 -12.94
N GLU A 201 -11.74 -9.72 -12.71
CA GLU A 201 -12.63 -10.77 -12.22
C GLU A 201 -12.99 -11.80 -13.29
N GLU A 202 -13.21 -11.35 -14.51
CA GLU A 202 -13.54 -12.24 -15.65
C GLU A 202 -12.35 -13.13 -16.03
N THR A 203 -11.15 -12.55 -16.08
CA THR A 203 -9.93 -13.25 -16.48
C THR A 203 -9.31 -14.06 -15.34
N TYR A 204 -9.42 -13.55 -14.11
CA TYR A 204 -8.82 -14.13 -12.91
C TYR A 204 -9.84 -14.15 -11.76
N PRO A 205 -10.88 -15.00 -11.82
CA PRO A 205 -11.95 -14.99 -10.83
C PRO A 205 -11.42 -15.15 -9.40
N SER A 206 -11.84 -14.26 -8.52
CA SER A 206 -11.41 -14.24 -7.11
C SER A 206 -11.79 -15.50 -6.35
N SER A 207 -12.82 -16.23 -6.83
CA SER A 207 -13.26 -17.52 -6.28
C SER A 207 -12.33 -18.68 -6.62
N GLN A 208 -11.51 -18.60 -7.68
CA GLN A 208 -10.63 -19.67 -8.13
C GLN A 208 -9.26 -19.60 -7.44
N SER A 209 -8.79 -20.75 -6.92
CA SER A 209 -7.50 -20.82 -6.19
C SER A 209 -6.30 -20.45 -7.05
N GLU A 210 -6.30 -20.84 -8.31
CA GLU A 210 -5.20 -20.59 -9.25
C GLU A 210 -5.07 -19.10 -9.63
N SER A 211 -6.18 -18.38 -9.55
CA SER A 211 -6.24 -16.95 -9.86
C SER A 211 -5.89 -16.06 -8.67
N PHE A 212 -5.90 -16.60 -7.46
CA PHE A 212 -5.65 -15.82 -6.25
C PHE A 212 -4.15 -15.64 -6.00
N HIS A 213 -3.74 -14.40 -5.70
CA HIS A 213 -2.38 -14.09 -5.23
C HIS A 213 -2.42 -13.01 -4.14
N PRO A 214 -1.90 -13.28 -2.93
CA PRO A 214 -2.06 -12.39 -1.77
C PRO A 214 -1.44 -11.00 -1.94
N SER A 215 -0.42 -10.84 -2.79
CA SER A 215 0.20 -9.52 -3.04
C SER A 215 -0.64 -8.61 -3.94
N GLN A 216 -1.58 -9.16 -4.71
CA GLN A 216 -2.49 -8.39 -5.56
C GLN A 216 -3.69 -7.87 -4.76
N VAL A 217 -4.18 -8.69 -3.81
CA VAL A 217 -5.41 -8.42 -3.06
C VAL A 217 -5.46 -7.02 -2.44
N PRO A 218 -4.40 -6.49 -1.82
CA PRO A 218 -4.45 -5.17 -1.19
C PRO A 218 -4.82 -4.04 -2.16
N TRP A 219 -4.25 -4.04 -3.35
CA TRP A 219 -4.53 -3.03 -4.38
C TRP A 219 -5.94 -3.15 -4.93
N LEU A 220 -6.37 -4.39 -5.20
CA LEU A 220 -7.70 -4.65 -5.72
C LEU A 220 -8.80 -4.36 -4.69
N VAL A 221 -8.62 -4.74 -3.43
CA VAL A 221 -9.60 -4.45 -2.38
C VAL A 221 -9.70 -2.95 -2.13
N GLU A 222 -8.59 -2.21 -2.11
CA GLU A 222 -8.62 -0.75 -1.97
C GLU A 222 -9.37 -0.09 -3.14
N ALA A 223 -9.15 -0.57 -4.38
CA ALA A 223 -9.89 -0.11 -5.56
C ALA A 223 -11.40 -0.41 -5.47
N LEU A 224 -11.75 -1.64 -5.09
CA LEU A 224 -13.15 -2.07 -4.92
C LEU A 224 -13.87 -1.24 -3.85
N ILE A 225 -13.23 -0.97 -2.71
CA ILE A 225 -13.82 -0.14 -1.64
C ILE A 225 -14.11 1.26 -2.17
N LYS A 226 -13.15 1.90 -2.83
CA LYS A 226 -13.38 3.24 -3.42
C LYS A 226 -14.49 3.24 -4.47
N LEU A 227 -14.63 2.18 -5.27
CA LEU A 227 -15.76 2.04 -6.19
C LEU A 227 -17.09 1.85 -5.46
N ASN A 228 -17.10 1.07 -4.40
CA ASN A 228 -18.28 0.85 -3.57
C ASN A 228 -18.72 2.12 -2.84
N ASP A 229 -17.78 2.93 -2.39
CA ASP A 229 -18.05 4.25 -1.77
C ASP A 229 -18.70 5.22 -2.77
N LEU A 230 -18.31 5.15 -4.05
CA LEU A 230 -18.89 5.98 -5.13
C LEU A 230 -20.29 5.52 -5.54
N SER A 231 -20.52 4.21 -5.54
CA SER A 231 -21.78 3.60 -5.96
C SER A 231 -21.90 2.24 -5.28
N PRO A 232 -22.57 2.16 -4.12
CA PRO A 232 -22.75 0.92 -3.40
C PRO A 232 -23.33 -0.19 -4.29
N ASP A 233 -22.65 -1.33 -4.29
CA ASP A 233 -22.97 -2.50 -5.10
C ASP A 233 -22.75 -3.78 -4.29
N GLU A 234 -23.76 -4.64 -4.21
CA GLU A 234 -23.71 -5.88 -3.46
C GLU A 234 -22.66 -6.85 -4.04
N LEU A 235 -22.49 -6.90 -5.37
CA LEU A 235 -21.48 -7.74 -6.01
C LEU A 235 -20.05 -7.27 -5.67
N ILE A 236 -19.83 -5.95 -5.63
CA ILE A 236 -18.55 -5.40 -5.20
C ILE A 236 -18.29 -5.73 -3.73
N THR A 237 -19.30 -5.58 -2.88
CA THR A 237 -19.24 -5.92 -1.45
C THR A 237 -18.88 -7.38 -1.24
N ASP A 238 -19.56 -8.29 -1.92
CA ASP A 238 -19.29 -9.74 -1.84
C ASP A 238 -17.88 -10.08 -2.32
N ARG A 239 -17.40 -9.41 -3.35
CA ARG A 239 -16.05 -9.60 -3.87
C ARG A 239 -14.98 -9.13 -2.88
N ILE A 240 -15.17 -7.98 -2.23
CA ILE A 240 -14.30 -7.50 -1.15
C ILE A 240 -14.21 -8.55 -0.04
N PHE A 241 -15.35 -9.07 0.39
CA PHE A 241 -15.38 -10.10 1.43
C PHE A 241 -14.73 -11.41 1.00
N THR A 242 -14.99 -11.86 -0.23
CA THR A 242 -14.37 -13.09 -0.76
C THR A 242 -12.85 -13.00 -0.77
N LEU A 243 -12.29 -11.91 -1.26
CA LEU A 243 -10.84 -11.67 -1.28
C LEU A 243 -10.25 -11.58 0.13
N SER A 244 -10.94 -10.88 1.02
CA SER A 244 -10.48 -10.67 2.40
C SER A 244 -10.56 -11.95 3.24
N ASP A 245 -11.62 -12.74 3.09
CA ASP A 245 -11.78 -14.04 3.74
C ASP A 245 -10.69 -15.02 3.29
N ARG A 246 -10.41 -15.10 1.99
CA ARG A 246 -9.33 -15.93 1.45
C ARG A 246 -7.94 -15.49 1.92
N LEU A 247 -7.74 -14.18 2.04
CA LEU A 247 -6.51 -13.66 2.59
C LEU A 247 -6.33 -14.05 4.06
N LEU A 248 -7.41 -13.95 4.85
CA LEU A 248 -7.43 -14.38 6.25
C LEU A 248 -7.18 -15.90 6.40
N ASP A 249 -7.66 -16.72 5.46
CA ASP A 249 -7.41 -18.17 5.47
C ASP A 249 -5.92 -18.54 5.24
N LEU A 250 -5.10 -17.59 4.72
CA LEU A 250 -3.64 -17.76 4.66
C LEU A 250 -2.92 -17.33 5.94
N GLN A 251 -3.64 -16.76 6.91
CA GLN A 251 -2.99 -16.31 8.15
C GLN A 251 -2.66 -17.49 9.04
N ASP A 252 -1.38 -17.64 9.38
CA ASP A 252 -0.93 -18.60 10.39
C ASP A 252 -1.45 -18.19 11.77
N GLN A 253 -2.05 -19.12 12.47
CA GLN A 253 -2.61 -18.92 13.80
C GLN A 253 -1.91 -19.77 14.88
N ALA A 254 -0.93 -20.59 14.51
CA ALA A 254 -0.30 -21.56 15.38
C ALA A 254 1.20 -21.32 15.54
N ASP A 255 1.98 -21.58 14.48
CA ASP A 255 3.46 -21.57 14.55
C ASP A 255 4.04 -20.15 14.50
N PHE A 256 3.45 -19.30 13.65
CA PHE A 256 3.86 -17.90 13.48
C PHE A 256 2.62 -17.00 13.40
N PRO A 257 1.93 -16.80 14.52
CA PRO A 257 0.65 -16.10 14.52
C PRO A 257 0.71 -14.71 13.87
N GLY A 258 -0.27 -14.43 13.00
CA GLY A 258 -0.38 -13.15 12.31
C GLY A 258 0.37 -13.05 10.99
N ARG A 259 1.20 -14.04 10.63
CA ARG A 259 1.88 -14.11 9.35
C ARG A 259 0.91 -14.62 8.28
N PHE A 260 0.82 -13.94 7.15
CA PHE A 260 -0.03 -14.35 6.00
C PHE A 260 0.72 -15.32 5.07
N TRP A 261 1.10 -16.45 5.63
CA TRP A 261 1.82 -17.50 4.92
C TRP A 261 1.70 -18.83 5.66
N LEU A 262 1.30 -19.87 4.97
CA LEU A 262 1.20 -21.23 5.51
C LEU A 262 2.31 -22.11 4.93
N ALA A 263 3.01 -22.83 5.78
CA ALA A 263 4.13 -23.71 5.39
C ALA A 263 3.70 -24.80 4.39
N LYS A 264 2.45 -25.29 4.50
CA LYS A 264 1.85 -26.30 3.62
C LYS A 264 0.86 -25.70 2.62
N GLY A 265 0.82 -24.38 2.49
CA GLY A 265 -0.07 -23.68 1.57
C GLY A 265 0.52 -23.53 0.17
N PRO A 266 -0.23 -22.86 -0.73
CA PRO A 266 0.25 -22.51 -2.06
C PRO A 266 1.55 -21.68 -1.98
N ASN A 267 2.43 -21.88 -2.95
CA ASN A 267 3.70 -21.16 -2.99
C ASN A 267 3.53 -19.75 -3.57
N TYR A 268 3.35 -18.77 -2.68
CA TYR A 268 3.36 -17.35 -3.01
C TYR A 268 4.70 -16.66 -2.70
N GLY A 269 5.79 -17.41 -2.74
CA GLY A 269 7.12 -16.96 -2.37
C GLY A 269 7.35 -16.96 -0.85
N ARG A 270 8.54 -16.51 -0.42
CA ARG A 270 8.92 -16.52 1.00
C ARG A 270 8.10 -15.50 1.80
N PRO A 271 7.77 -15.81 3.07
CA PRO A 271 7.07 -14.86 3.96
C PRO A 271 7.89 -13.59 4.14
N ASN A 272 7.19 -12.46 4.20
CA ASN A 272 7.81 -11.15 4.41
C ASN A 272 6.80 -10.15 4.98
N ILE A 273 7.31 -9.16 5.67
CA ILE A 273 6.52 -8.17 6.40
C ILE A 273 5.65 -7.29 5.49
N VAL A 274 6.05 -7.09 4.23
CA VAL A 274 5.27 -6.29 3.27
C VAL A 274 3.90 -6.92 3.03
N ARG A 275 3.88 -8.24 2.81
CA ARG A 275 2.64 -9.00 2.66
C ARG A 275 1.82 -8.94 3.93
N ASP A 276 2.45 -9.16 5.08
CA ASP A 276 1.74 -9.20 6.36
C ASP A 276 1.11 -7.83 6.68
N ALA A 277 1.83 -6.74 6.44
CA ALA A 277 1.33 -5.38 6.65
C ALA A 277 0.18 -5.03 5.71
N GLN A 278 0.33 -5.31 4.42
CA GLN A 278 -0.73 -5.07 3.43
C GLN A 278 -1.97 -5.93 3.71
N SER A 279 -1.79 -7.20 4.08
CA SER A 279 -2.90 -8.10 4.40
C SER A 279 -3.63 -7.67 5.67
N THR A 280 -2.90 -7.24 6.71
CA THR A 280 -3.52 -6.67 7.92
C THR A 280 -4.33 -5.42 7.58
N ARG A 281 -3.83 -4.57 6.69
CA ARG A 281 -4.56 -3.38 6.23
C ARG A 281 -5.83 -3.74 5.45
N VAL A 282 -5.80 -4.78 4.62
CA VAL A 282 -7.02 -5.30 3.94
C VAL A 282 -8.07 -5.73 4.96
N LEU A 283 -7.67 -6.48 6.00
CA LEU A 283 -8.62 -6.89 7.03
C LEU A 283 -9.20 -5.70 7.81
N LEU A 284 -8.43 -4.63 8.03
CA LEU A 284 -8.93 -3.39 8.64
C LEU A 284 -9.99 -2.72 7.76
N MET A 285 -9.76 -2.62 6.45
CA MET A 285 -10.74 -2.09 5.50
C MET A 285 -12.00 -2.96 5.42
N ALA A 286 -11.82 -4.29 5.33
CA ALA A 286 -12.95 -5.22 5.31
C ALA A 286 -13.74 -5.24 6.63
N LEU A 287 -13.09 -4.97 7.76
CA LEU A 287 -13.77 -4.80 9.05
C LEU A 287 -14.70 -3.58 9.04
N GLU A 288 -14.28 -2.44 8.47
CA GLU A 288 -15.15 -1.27 8.34
C GLU A 288 -16.41 -1.63 7.56
N LEU A 289 -16.25 -2.26 6.40
CA LEU A 289 -17.37 -2.70 5.57
C LEU A 289 -18.27 -3.73 6.29
N ALA A 290 -17.68 -4.68 7.03
CA ALA A 290 -18.45 -5.67 7.81
C ALA A 290 -19.25 -5.02 8.95
N LEU A 291 -18.73 -3.96 9.56
CA LEU A 291 -19.46 -3.16 10.56
C LEU A 291 -20.60 -2.36 9.92
N GLU A 292 -20.40 -1.81 8.74
CA GLU A 292 -21.41 -1.04 7.99
C GLU A 292 -22.56 -1.94 7.50
N THR A 293 -22.23 -3.15 7.06
CA THR A 293 -23.23 -4.14 6.60
C THR A 293 -23.84 -4.96 7.72
N GLY A 294 -23.36 -4.81 8.96
CA GLY A 294 -23.85 -5.56 10.13
C GLY A 294 -23.46 -7.04 10.15
N ASP A 295 -22.42 -7.47 9.42
CA ASP A 295 -21.94 -8.85 9.40
C ASP A 295 -21.14 -9.18 10.69
N ALA A 296 -21.85 -9.51 11.75
CA ALA A 296 -21.26 -9.83 13.05
C ALA A 296 -20.27 -11.01 13.00
N ARG A 297 -20.46 -11.98 12.08
CA ARG A 297 -19.55 -13.12 11.92
C ARG A 297 -18.20 -12.66 11.38
N ARG A 298 -18.20 -11.84 10.29
CA ARG A 298 -16.97 -11.30 9.71
C ARG A 298 -16.31 -10.31 10.65
N VAL A 299 -17.06 -9.46 11.33
CA VAL A 299 -16.53 -8.56 12.37
C VAL A 299 -15.69 -9.32 13.39
N LYS A 300 -16.22 -10.41 13.95
CA LYS A 300 -15.49 -11.25 14.93
C LYS A 300 -14.24 -11.89 14.32
N ARG A 301 -14.33 -12.44 13.08
CA ARG A 301 -13.20 -13.09 12.41
C ARG A 301 -12.10 -12.09 12.08
N TYR A 302 -12.45 -10.95 11.50
CA TYR A 302 -11.50 -9.93 11.10
C TYR A 302 -10.81 -9.30 12.31
N ARG A 303 -11.53 -8.97 13.38
CA ARG A 303 -10.92 -8.48 14.63
C ARG A 303 -9.84 -9.42 15.16
N LYS A 304 -10.10 -10.73 15.17
CA LYS A 304 -9.09 -11.73 15.57
C LYS A 304 -7.88 -11.72 14.66
N GLY A 305 -8.08 -11.74 13.33
CA GLY A 305 -6.99 -11.72 12.36
C GLY A 305 -6.17 -10.43 12.41
N ILE A 306 -6.84 -9.29 12.59
CA ILE A 306 -6.19 -7.98 12.75
C ILE A 306 -5.31 -7.97 14.01
N ALA A 307 -5.81 -8.44 15.15
CA ALA A 307 -5.03 -8.49 16.39
C ALA A 307 -3.73 -9.29 16.19
N LEU A 308 -3.81 -10.50 15.61
CA LEU A 308 -2.64 -11.31 15.31
C LEU A 308 -1.69 -10.62 14.30
N GLY A 309 -2.24 -10.00 13.26
CA GLY A 309 -1.45 -9.26 12.28
C GLY A 309 -0.70 -8.08 12.89
N LEU A 310 -1.36 -7.28 13.72
CA LEU A 310 -0.72 -6.15 14.41
C LEU A 310 0.37 -6.62 15.39
N ASP A 311 0.15 -7.71 16.13
CA ASP A 311 1.15 -8.29 17.02
C ASP A 311 2.37 -8.80 16.24
N ASN A 312 2.17 -9.44 15.08
CA ASN A 312 3.25 -9.85 14.19
C ASN A 312 4.04 -8.63 13.67
N LEU A 313 3.38 -7.57 13.20
CA LEU A 313 4.03 -6.35 12.74
C LEU A 313 4.85 -5.69 13.85
N ARG A 314 4.28 -5.60 15.05
CA ARG A 314 4.96 -5.07 16.24
C ARG A 314 6.19 -5.89 16.60
N ALA A 315 6.12 -7.22 16.59
CA ALA A 315 7.24 -8.10 16.88
C ALA A 315 8.42 -7.94 15.89
N HIS A 316 8.15 -7.38 14.70
CA HIS A 316 9.17 -7.05 13.70
C HIS A 316 9.68 -5.61 13.81
N GLN A 317 9.01 -4.72 14.55
CA GLN A 317 9.46 -3.34 14.72
C GLN A 317 10.60 -3.27 15.73
N TYR A 318 11.69 -2.62 15.36
CA TYR A 318 12.79 -2.36 16.26
C TYR A 318 12.44 -1.32 17.31
N GLU A 319 12.61 -1.66 18.56
CA GLU A 319 12.38 -0.81 19.72
C GLU A 319 13.70 -0.54 20.48
N VAL A 320 13.69 0.47 21.35
CA VAL A 320 14.87 0.91 22.12
C VAL A 320 15.51 -0.23 22.90
N GLY A 321 14.73 -1.15 23.48
CA GLY A 321 15.25 -2.27 24.28
C GLY A 321 15.71 -3.50 23.46
N GLY A 322 15.94 -3.37 22.15
CA GLY A 322 16.32 -4.50 21.29
C GLY A 322 17.33 -4.15 20.20
N VAL A 323 17.99 -2.99 20.32
CA VAL A 323 18.93 -2.47 19.30
C VAL A 323 20.25 -1.99 19.90
N GLU A 324 20.49 -2.24 21.18
CA GLU A 324 21.66 -1.70 21.92
C GLU A 324 23.00 -2.17 21.33
N ASP A 325 23.01 -3.36 20.77
CA ASP A 325 24.22 -3.97 20.17
C ASP A 325 24.45 -3.49 18.72
N PHE A 326 23.55 -2.68 18.14
CA PHE A 326 23.74 -2.16 16.79
C PHE A 326 24.73 -0.99 16.76
N PRO A 327 25.51 -0.84 15.69
CA PRO A 327 26.46 0.30 15.55
C PRO A 327 25.76 1.69 15.69
N ASN A 328 24.52 1.77 15.25
CA ASN A 328 23.69 2.96 15.34
C ASN A 328 22.28 2.59 15.85
N PRO A 329 22.11 2.42 17.17
CA PRO A 329 20.80 2.04 17.74
C PRO A 329 19.67 2.97 17.36
N SER A 330 19.91 4.29 17.37
CA SER A 330 18.91 5.30 17.03
C SER A 330 18.48 5.25 15.56
N GLY A 331 19.36 4.83 14.67
CA GLY A 331 19.07 4.63 13.25
C GLY A 331 18.21 3.39 12.95
N ALA A 332 18.09 2.46 13.92
CA ALA A 332 17.26 1.27 13.75
C ALA A 332 15.84 1.43 14.34
N VAL A 333 15.70 2.21 15.42
CA VAL A 333 14.42 2.36 16.14
C VAL A 333 13.30 2.84 15.22
N GLY A 334 12.19 2.11 15.22
CA GLY A 334 11.02 2.37 14.37
C GLY A 334 11.03 1.64 13.04
N ALA A 335 12.19 1.18 12.56
CA ALA A 335 12.25 0.30 11.39
C ALA A 335 11.51 -1.02 11.62
N VAL A 336 11.06 -1.64 10.53
CA VAL A 336 10.39 -2.93 10.59
C VAL A 336 11.20 -3.94 9.78
N ARG A 337 11.59 -5.03 10.42
CA ARG A 337 12.36 -6.12 9.83
C ARG A 337 11.63 -6.72 8.62
N PHE A 338 12.32 -6.84 7.50
CA PHE A 338 11.71 -7.38 6.28
C PHE A 338 11.37 -8.87 6.38
N ARG A 339 12.24 -9.64 7.08
CA ARG A 339 12.04 -11.08 7.28
C ARG A 339 12.37 -11.48 8.70
N TYR A 340 11.77 -12.57 9.14
CA TYR A 340 11.94 -13.09 10.47
C TYR A 340 13.39 -13.49 10.80
N ASN A 341 14.14 -13.95 9.82
CA ASN A 341 15.46 -14.57 9.98
C ASN A 341 16.65 -13.67 9.58
N ASN A 342 16.43 -12.39 9.38
CA ASN A 342 17.51 -11.43 9.13
C ASN A 342 17.13 -10.03 9.65
N ALA A 343 18.14 -9.19 9.85
CA ALA A 343 17.96 -7.83 10.34
C ALA A 343 17.55 -6.82 9.25
N LEU A 344 17.56 -7.22 7.97
CA LEU A 344 17.30 -6.31 6.86
C LEU A 344 15.94 -5.62 7.00
N VAL A 345 15.93 -4.33 6.77
CA VAL A 345 14.76 -3.45 6.66
C VAL A 345 14.53 -3.17 5.19
N ARG A 346 13.28 -3.22 4.75
CA ARG A 346 12.88 -2.82 3.41
C ARG A 346 11.89 -1.67 3.49
N LEU A 347 12.14 -0.62 2.75
CA LEU A 347 11.42 0.65 2.80
C LEU A 347 9.90 0.49 2.74
N ASP A 348 9.38 -0.24 1.74
CA ASP A 348 7.94 -0.47 1.58
C ASP A 348 7.33 -1.28 2.74
N GLY A 349 8.13 -2.16 3.38
CA GLY A 349 7.72 -2.89 4.58
C GLY A 349 7.46 -1.96 5.76
N VAL A 350 8.32 -0.97 5.97
CA VAL A 350 8.13 0.05 7.02
C VAL A 350 6.91 0.92 6.72
N VAL A 351 6.78 1.37 5.46
CA VAL A 351 5.66 2.23 5.04
C VAL A 351 4.32 1.51 5.21
N PHE A 352 4.17 0.29 4.71
CA PHE A 352 2.91 -0.45 4.86
C PHE A 352 2.60 -0.80 6.31
N SER A 353 3.61 -1.08 7.13
CA SER A 353 3.42 -1.29 8.57
C SER A 353 2.92 -0.02 9.26
N ALA A 354 3.49 1.15 8.94
CA ALA A 354 3.01 2.43 9.44
C ALA A 354 1.54 2.69 9.05
N MET A 355 1.17 2.40 7.80
CA MET A 355 -0.22 2.55 7.32
C MET A 355 -1.19 1.59 8.04
N ALA A 356 -0.77 0.35 8.29
CA ALA A 356 -1.59 -0.61 9.03
C ALA A 356 -1.80 -0.17 10.50
N PHE A 357 -0.75 0.26 11.17
CA PHE A 357 -0.82 0.77 12.54
C PHE A 357 -1.68 2.04 12.66
N GLU A 358 -1.53 3.00 11.74
CA GLU A 358 -2.33 4.21 11.71
C GLU A 358 -3.82 3.90 11.49
N HIS A 359 -4.14 2.99 10.57
CA HIS A 359 -5.50 2.56 10.32
C HIS A 359 -6.11 1.90 11.57
N ALA A 360 -5.37 0.99 12.21
CA ALA A 360 -5.80 0.37 13.47
C ALA A 360 -6.01 1.39 14.58
N ALA A 361 -5.12 2.37 14.73
CA ALA A 361 -5.28 3.45 15.70
C ALA A 361 -6.57 4.24 15.45
N ARG A 362 -6.85 4.58 14.19
CA ARG A 362 -8.08 5.30 13.81
C ARG A 362 -9.34 4.51 14.17
N LEU A 363 -9.40 3.21 13.85
CA LEU A 363 -10.54 2.37 14.18
C LEU A 363 -10.72 2.17 15.69
N ALA A 364 -9.63 2.01 16.43
CA ALA A 364 -9.66 1.88 17.86
C ALA A 364 -10.17 3.19 18.53
N TRP A 365 -9.76 4.38 18.04
CA TRP A 365 -10.32 5.65 18.48
C TRP A 365 -11.83 5.77 18.23
N GLN A 366 -12.31 5.16 17.16
CA GLN A 366 -13.74 5.13 16.82
C GLN A 366 -14.53 4.05 17.58
N GLY A 367 -13.86 3.24 18.42
CA GLY A 367 -14.49 2.09 19.10
C GLY A 367 -14.90 0.95 18.17
N LYS A 368 -14.29 0.87 16.99
CA LYS A 368 -14.61 -0.12 15.94
C LYS A 368 -13.70 -1.37 15.98
N LEU A 369 -12.54 -1.27 16.64
CA LEU A 369 -11.55 -2.35 16.70
C LEU A 369 -11.61 -3.13 18.02
#